data_873f71c19ffbf1d8b97909ab70f9c9f2
#
_entry.id   873f71c19ffbf1d8b97909ab70f9c9f2
#
_cell.length_a   1.000
_cell.length_b   1.000
_cell.length_c   1.000
_cell.angle_alpha   90.00
_cell.angle_beta   90.00
_cell.angle_gamma   90.00
#
_symmetry.space_group_name_H-M   'P 1'
#
loop_
_entity.id
_entity.type
_entity.pdbx_description
1 polymer ?
#
loop_
_entity_poly.entity_id
_entity_poly.type
_entity_poly.pdbx_seq_one_letter_code
_entity_poly.pdbx_strand_id
1 'polypeptide(L)'
;VTASSDPKFFSNGLDLDWITSKGDHEGGDRRVFGDEAMKLFARLITFPIPTIAAVNGHAFGAGFMWALCHDQRVMRRDRGMMCANEIEIGVPIPEAELALFHHKLPRHAFYETVQFAKRWTGEEAFSSGFVQELADQDEVTSKAIERAEELSRLGANRELFKWQKEHIWGSDAAINRTDGPAHMLHNNGDYPHPPRSG
;
A
#
# COMPACT_ATOMS: atom_id res chain seq x y z
N VAL A 1 13.39 5.00 1.75
CA VAL A 1 13.19 3.54 1.89
C VAL A 1 12.43 3.25 3.16
N THR A 2 11.45 2.35 3.07
CA THR A 2 10.74 1.79 4.23
C THR A 2 11.14 0.32 4.38
N ALA A 3 11.62 -0.05 5.56
CA ALA A 3 11.99 -1.41 5.92
C ALA A 3 11.37 -1.79 7.28
N SER A 4 11.23 -3.08 7.53
CA SER A 4 10.81 -3.60 8.83
C SER A 4 12.00 -4.16 9.61
N SER A 5 11.97 -3.99 10.93
CA SER A 5 12.91 -4.66 11.84
C SER A 5 12.49 -6.09 12.19
N ASP A 6 11.25 -6.47 11.88
CA ASP A 6 10.75 -7.83 12.09
C ASP A 6 11.25 -8.74 10.97
N PRO A 7 11.91 -9.89 11.29
CA PRO A 7 12.48 -10.77 10.27
C PRO A 7 11.42 -11.59 9.50
N LYS A 8 10.18 -11.62 9.99
CA LYS A 8 9.07 -12.40 9.40
C LYS A 8 8.10 -11.52 8.61
N PHE A 9 7.86 -10.31 9.10
CA PHE A 9 6.86 -9.41 8.52
C PHE A 9 7.49 -8.11 8.03
N PHE A 10 7.14 -7.70 6.83
CA PHE A 10 7.23 -6.31 6.42
C PHE A 10 6.15 -5.50 7.14
N SER A 11 4.90 -5.97 7.07
CA SER A 11 3.79 -5.45 7.87
C SER A 11 2.62 -6.45 7.83
N ASN A 12 2.04 -6.73 8.98
CA ASN A 12 0.84 -7.58 9.08
C ASN A 12 -0.48 -6.78 9.02
N GLY A 13 -0.41 -5.51 8.61
CA GLY A 13 -1.57 -4.65 8.50
C GLY A 13 -1.89 -3.88 9.77
N LEU A 14 -3.17 -3.51 9.90
CA LEU A 14 -3.68 -2.79 11.06
C LEU A 14 -3.81 -3.71 12.28
N ASP A 15 -3.67 -3.14 13.47
CA ASP A 15 -3.89 -3.84 14.73
C ASP A 15 -5.39 -4.10 14.93
N LEU A 16 -5.86 -5.26 14.47
CA LEU A 16 -7.28 -5.62 14.54
C LEU A 16 -7.76 -5.83 15.98
N ASP A 17 -6.90 -6.29 16.88
CA ASP A 17 -7.26 -6.49 18.28
C ASP A 17 -7.52 -5.12 18.95
N TRP A 18 -6.64 -4.16 18.67
CA TRP A 18 -6.85 -2.79 19.13
C TRP A 18 -8.12 -2.18 18.52
N ILE A 19 -8.30 -2.29 17.19
CA ILE A 19 -9.48 -1.75 16.50
C ILE A 19 -10.78 -2.33 17.04
N THR A 20 -10.86 -3.64 17.26
CA THR A 20 -12.06 -4.30 17.77
C THR A 20 -12.34 -3.98 19.25
N SER A 21 -11.30 -3.62 20.00
CA SER A 21 -11.46 -3.18 21.40
C SER A 21 -12.08 -1.78 21.55
N LYS A 22 -12.16 -1.00 20.47
CA LYS A 22 -12.67 0.38 20.46
C LYS A 22 -14.12 0.45 20.01
N GLY A 23 -14.85 1.37 20.61
CA GLY A 23 -16.25 1.62 20.23
C GLY A 23 -16.38 2.16 18.80
N ASP A 24 -17.42 1.72 18.13
CA ASP A 24 -17.73 2.09 16.75
C ASP A 24 -18.79 3.19 16.68
N HIS A 25 -18.46 4.38 17.17
CA HIS A 25 -19.30 5.55 17.10
C HIS A 25 -18.64 6.67 16.30
N GLU A 26 -19.43 7.59 15.80
CA GLU A 26 -18.92 8.72 15.02
C GLU A 26 -17.93 9.56 15.86
N GLY A 27 -16.73 9.83 15.28
CA GLY A 27 -15.65 10.51 15.99
C GLY A 27 -14.92 9.68 17.05
N GLY A 28 -15.22 8.38 17.17
CA GLY A 28 -14.50 7.49 18.07
C GLY A 28 -13.10 7.12 17.59
N ASP A 29 -12.26 6.66 18.53
CA ASP A 29 -10.84 6.31 18.29
C ASP A 29 -10.62 5.39 17.08
N ARG A 30 -11.49 4.40 16.89
CA ARG A 30 -11.43 3.45 15.79
C ARG A 30 -11.54 4.15 14.44
N ARG A 31 -12.47 5.09 14.32
CA ARG A 31 -12.72 5.82 13.07
C ARG A 31 -11.60 6.79 12.77
N VAL A 32 -11.19 7.57 13.77
CA VAL A 32 -10.04 8.48 13.66
C VAL A 32 -8.77 7.73 13.23
N PHE A 33 -8.51 6.57 13.82
CA PHE A 33 -7.36 5.75 13.45
C PHE A 33 -7.41 5.28 11.98
N GLY A 34 -8.58 4.79 11.54
CA GLY A 34 -8.76 4.38 10.14
C GLY A 34 -8.54 5.53 9.16
N ASP A 35 -9.15 6.68 9.41
CA ASP A 35 -9.02 7.86 8.56
C ASP A 35 -7.57 8.37 8.52
N GLU A 36 -6.88 8.43 9.65
CA GLU A 36 -5.48 8.86 9.69
C GLU A 36 -4.53 7.87 8.99
N ALA A 37 -4.80 6.56 9.09
CA ALA A 37 -4.05 5.56 8.34
C ALA A 37 -4.23 5.73 6.82
N MET A 38 -5.45 5.99 6.36
CA MET A 38 -5.72 6.22 4.93
C MET A 38 -5.09 7.53 4.42
N LYS A 39 -5.12 8.60 5.21
CA LYS A 39 -4.40 9.84 4.89
C LYS A 39 -2.89 9.63 4.80
N LEU A 40 -2.33 8.80 5.68
CA LEU A 40 -0.91 8.45 5.63
C LEU A 40 -0.56 7.70 4.33
N PHE A 41 -1.42 6.78 3.89
CA PHE A 41 -1.27 6.08 2.62
C PHE A 41 -1.32 7.04 1.44
N ALA A 42 -2.32 7.92 1.40
CA ALA A 42 -2.44 8.96 0.38
C ALA A 42 -1.19 9.85 0.30
N ARG A 43 -0.67 10.27 1.46
CA ARG A 43 0.56 11.07 1.55
C ARG A 43 1.78 10.32 1.00
N LEU A 44 1.91 9.02 1.26
CA LEU A 44 3.03 8.24 0.74
C LEU A 44 2.97 8.09 -0.78
N ILE A 45 1.78 7.84 -1.34
CA ILE A 45 1.59 7.73 -2.79
C ILE A 45 2.08 8.99 -3.51
N THR A 46 1.82 10.17 -2.96
CA THR A 46 2.19 11.47 -3.56
C THR A 46 3.47 12.07 -2.97
N PHE A 47 4.22 11.30 -2.18
CA PHE A 47 5.44 11.80 -1.54
C PHE A 47 6.44 12.35 -2.58
N PRO A 48 7.01 13.56 -2.38
CA PRO A 48 7.68 14.34 -3.43
C PRO A 48 9.10 13.87 -3.79
N ILE A 49 9.43 12.63 -3.51
CA ILE A 49 10.67 11.95 -3.92
C ILE A 49 10.36 10.48 -4.20
N PRO A 50 11.23 9.75 -4.94
CA PRO A 50 11.11 8.30 -5.09
C PRO A 50 11.06 7.57 -3.75
N THR A 51 10.15 6.63 -3.63
CA THR A 51 9.94 5.82 -2.42
C THR A 51 10.04 4.33 -2.74
N ILE A 52 10.78 3.59 -1.90
CA ILE A 52 11.03 2.16 -2.08
C ILE A 52 10.59 1.39 -0.85
N ALA A 53 9.80 0.34 -1.03
CA ALA A 53 9.50 -0.63 0.02
C ALA A 53 10.52 -1.78 -0.03
N ALA A 54 11.21 -2.02 1.08
CA ALA A 54 12.07 -3.17 1.30
C ALA A 54 11.24 -4.30 1.95
N VAL A 55 10.57 -5.11 1.11
CA VAL A 55 9.62 -6.14 1.55
C VAL A 55 10.38 -7.38 2.00
N ASN A 56 10.89 -7.36 3.22
CA ASN A 56 11.73 -8.40 3.81
C ASN A 56 10.96 -9.62 4.33
N GLY A 57 9.63 -9.61 4.29
CA GLY A 57 8.78 -10.68 4.78
C GLY A 57 7.33 -10.52 4.34
N HIS A 58 6.41 -11.08 5.11
CA HIS A 58 4.99 -11.00 4.79
C HIS A 58 4.46 -9.56 4.80
N ALA A 59 3.58 -9.25 3.85
CA ALA A 59 2.84 -7.99 3.77
C ALA A 59 1.36 -8.31 3.56
N PHE A 60 0.56 -8.27 4.63
CA PHE A 60 -0.84 -8.70 4.62
C PHE A 60 -1.79 -7.53 4.89
N GLY A 61 -2.97 -7.57 4.26
CA GLY A 61 -3.99 -6.55 4.44
C GLY A 61 -3.46 -5.14 4.18
N ALA A 62 -3.64 -4.23 5.12
CA ALA A 62 -3.08 -2.87 5.05
C ALA A 62 -1.54 -2.85 4.93
N GLY A 63 -0.83 -3.92 5.30
CA GLY A 63 0.61 -4.07 5.06
C GLY A 63 0.94 -4.23 3.58
N PHE A 64 0.11 -4.94 2.81
CA PHE A 64 0.23 -5.00 1.36
C PHE A 64 -0.10 -3.65 0.72
N MET A 65 -1.17 -3.00 1.17
CA MET A 65 -1.53 -1.66 0.71
C MET A 65 -0.39 -0.68 0.97
N TRP A 66 0.23 -0.71 2.15
CA TRP A 66 1.39 0.11 2.50
C TRP A 66 2.57 -0.11 1.55
N ALA A 67 2.88 -1.37 1.22
CA ALA A 67 3.91 -1.68 0.22
C ALA A 67 3.56 -1.12 -1.16
N LEU A 68 2.30 -1.20 -1.59
CA LEU A 68 1.83 -0.65 -2.88
C LEU A 68 1.85 0.88 -2.92
N CYS A 69 1.73 1.57 -1.80
CA CYS A 69 1.81 3.03 -1.75
C CYS A 69 3.19 3.57 -2.14
N HIS A 70 4.24 2.76 -2.05
CA HIS A 70 5.56 3.12 -2.55
C HIS A 70 5.61 3.10 -4.09
N ASP A 71 6.61 3.79 -4.64
CA ASP A 71 6.82 3.80 -6.09
C ASP A 71 7.33 2.44 -6.58
N GLN A 72 8.28 1.87 -5.86
CA GLN A 72 8.85 0.56 -6.18
C GLN A 72 8.98 -0.34 -4.93
N ARG A 73 9.18 -1.62 -5.18
CA ARG A 73 9.33 -2.68 -4.17
C ARG A 73 10.50 -3.56 -4.52
N VAL A 74 11.39 -3.76 -3.55
CA VAL A 74 12.38 -4.83 -3.55
C VAL A 74 11.87 -5.88 -2.58
N MET A 75 11.69 -7.11 -3.02
CA MET A 75 11.09 -8.16 -2.21
C MET A 75 12.03 -9.33 -2.00
N ARG A 76 11.93 -9.92 -0.83
CA ARG A 76 12.62 -11.14 -0.51
C ARG A 76 12.15 -12.29 -1.41
N ARG A 77 13.13 -13.04 -1.95
CA ARG A 77 12.89 -14.13 -2.94
C ARG A 77 12.37 -15.41 -2.31
N ASP A 78 13.00 -15.83 -1.23
CA ASP A 78 12.85 -17.19 -0.65
C ASP A 78 11.65 -17.32 0.29
N ARG A 79 11.18 -16.22 0.86
CA ARG A 79 10.13 -16.23 1.89
C ARG A 79 9.38 -14.90 1.92
N GLY A 80 8.16 -14.98 2.40
CA GLY A 80 7.26 -13.82 2.47
C GLY A 80 6.21 -13.89 1.36
N MET A 81 5.06 -13.33 1.65
CA MET A 81 3.93 -13.28 0.73
C MET A 81 3.25 -11.94 0.87
N MET A 82 2.76 -11.42 -0.25
CA MET A 82 1.85 -10.28 -0.28
C MET A 82 0.43 -10.81 -0.47
N CYS A 83 -0.51 -10.37 0.37
CA CYS A 83 -1.89 -10.89 0.34
C CYS A 83 -2.89 -9.84 0.87
N ALA A 84 -3.96 -9.60 0.12
CA ALA A 84 -5.15 -8.93 0.60
C ALA A 84 -6.12 -10.01 1.12
N ASN A 85 -5.98 -10.36 2.38
CA ASN A 85 -6.71 -11.49 2.98
C ASN A 85 -8.05 -11.08 3.63
N GLU A 86 -8.53 -9.88 3.37
CA GLU A 86 -9.72 -9.29 3.96
C GLU A 86 -10.96 -10.18 3.76
N ILE A 87 -11.15 -10.73 2.56
CA ILE A 87 -12.28 -11.62 2.26
C ILE A 87 -12.23 -12.93 3.08
N GLU A 88 -11.04 -13.44 3.39
CA GLU A 88 -10.87 -14.65 4.20
C GLU A 88 -11.26 -14.43 5.66
N ILE A 89 -11.05 -13.22 6.16
CA ILE A 89 -11.37 -12.84 7.55
C ILE A 89 -12.72 -12.12 7.68
N GLY A 90 -13.50 -12.07 6.59
CA GLY A 90 -14.83 -11.45 6.59
C GLY A 90 -14.82 -9.91 6.70
N VAL A 91 -13.71 -9.28 6.36
CA VAL A 91 -13.58 -7.81 6.34
C VAL A 91 -13.72 -7.34 4.90
N PRO A 92 -14.66 -6.44 4.60
CA PRO A 92 -14.77 -5.88 3.26
C PRO A 92 -13.66 -4.85 3.00
N ILE A 93 -13.19 -4.77 1.75
CA ILE A 93 -12.25 -3.75 1.31
C ILE A 93 -13.06 -2.52 0.85
N PRO A 94 -12.92 -1.34 1.49
CA PRO A 94 -13.60 -0.12 1.09
C PRO A 94 -13.20 0.36 -0.30
N GLU A 95 -14.03 1.21 -0.91
CA GLU A 95 -13.86 1.67 -2.29
C GLU A 95 -12.52 2.39 -2.53
N ALA A 96 -12.09 3.23 -1.60
CA ALA A 96 -10.81 3.92 -1.69
C ALA A 96 -9.61 2.96 -1.70
N GLU A 97 -9.68 1.87 -0.93
CA GLU A 97 -8.65 0.83 -0.88
C GLU A 97 -8.70 -0.06 -2.12
N LEU A 98 -9.91 -0.35 -2.64
CA LEU A 98 -10.07 -1.02 -3.95
C LEU A 98 -9.44 -0.20 -5.07
N ALA A 99 -9.59 1.13 -5.06
CA ALA A 99 -8.94 2.03 -6.03
C ALA A 99 -7.42 1.93 -5.96
N LEU A 100 -6.84 1.82 -4.76
CA LEU A 100 -5.40 1.60 -4.61
C LEU A 100 -4.94 0.32 -5.31
N PHE A 101 -5.58 -0.80 -5.03
CA PHE A 101 -5.26 -2.08 -5.68
C PHE A 101 -5.44 -2.01 -7.20
N HIS A 102 -6.55 -1.43 -7.65
CA HIS A 102 -6.87 -1.32 -9.08
C HIS A 102 -5.83 -0.51 -9.86
N HIS A 103 -5.31 0.58 -9.27
CA HIS A 103 -4.32 1.44 -9.93
C HIS A 103 -2.88 0.97 -9.77
N LYS A 104 -2.55 0.21 -8.74
CA LYS A 104 -1.18 -0.22 -8.45
C LYS A 104 -0.85 -1.63 -8.90
N LEU A 105 -1.85 -2.45 -9.17
CA LEU A 105 -1.67 -3.81 -9.66
C LEU A 105 -2.01 -3.92 -11.16
N PRO A 106 -1.32 -4.76 -11.91
CA PRO A 106 -1.78 -5.18 -13.23
C PRO A 106 -3.17 -5.79 -13.14
N ARG A 107 -3.97 -5.62 -14.19
CA ARG A 107 -5.38 -6.03 -14.18
C ARG A 107 -5.63 -7.48 -13.73
N HIS A 108 -4.81 -8.43 -14.20
CA HIS A 108 -4.95 -9.83 -13.80
C HIS A 108 -4.63 -10.03 -12.32
N ALA A 109 -3.58 -9.36 -11.82
CA ALA A 109 -3.19 -9.45 -10.42
C ALA A 109 -4.22 -8.80 -9.48
N PHE A 110 -4.89 -7.74 -9.93
CA PHE A 110 -5.96 -7.10 -9.17
C PHE A 110 -7.07 -8.09 -8.81
N TYR A 111 -7.62 -8.81 -9.78
CA TYR A 111 -8.69 -9.77 -9.53
C TYR A 111 -8.25 -10.94 -8.65
N GLU A 112 -7.08 -11.50 -8.91
CA GLU A 112 -6.51 -12.58 -8.09
C GLU A 112 -6.29 -12.14 -6.63
N THR A 113 -5.86 -10.89 -6.45
CA THR A 113 -5.63 -10.31 -5.12
C THR A 113 -6.93 -10.08 -4.36
N VAL A 114 -7.86 -9.34 -4.97
CA VAL A 114 -9.03 -8.81 -4.25
C VAL A 114 -10.15 -9.84 -4.13
N GLN A 115 -10.40 -10.62 -5.19
CA GLN A 115 -11.51 -11.59 -5.19
C GLN A 115 -11.12 -12.94 -4.59
N PHE A 116 -9.86 -13.33 -4.71
CA PHE A 116 -9.41 -14.69 -4.36
C PHE A 116 -8.36 -14.73 -3.25
N ALA A 117 -8.02 -13.58 -2.67
CA ALA A 117 -7.04 -13.44 -1.60
C ALA A 117 -5.71 -14.18 -1.92
N LYS A 118 -5.30 -14.14 -3.19
CA LYS A 118 -4.08 -14.83 -3.62
C LYS A 118 -2.89 -14.37 -2.79
N ARG A 119 -2.14 -15.36 -2.31
CA ARG A 119 -0.86 -15.16 -1.63
C ARG A 119 0.26 -15.15 -2.67
N TRP A 120 0.74 -13.95 -2.97
CA TRP A 120 1.80 -13.73 -3.94
C TRP A 120 3.16 -13.97 -3.31
N THR A 121 3.90 -14.95 -3.81
CA THR A 121 5.33 -15.10 -3.51
C THR A 121 6.13 -13.99 -4.20
N GLY A 122 7.40 -13.81 -3.81
CA GLY A 122 8.28 -12.83 -4.45
C GLY A 122 8.41 -13.05 -5.96
N GLU A 123 8.61 -14.30 -6.39
CA GLU A 123 8.75 -14.67 -7.81
C GLU A 123 7.46 -14.40 -8.60
N GLU A 124 6.30 -14.73 -8.05
CA GLU A 124 5.02 -14.46 -8.71
C GLU A 124 4.74 -12.95 -8.82
N ALA A 125 5.01 -12.19 -7.76
CA ALA A 125 4.83 -10.75 -7.72
C ALA A 125 5.76 -10.02 -8.69
N PHE A 126 7.01 -10.47 -8.80
CA PHE A 126 7.99 -10.00 -9.77
C PHE A 126 7.55 -10.32 -11.19
N SER A 127 7.20 -11.57 -11.47
CA SER A 127 6.73 -12.01 -12.79
C SER A 127 5.45 -11.29 -13.21
N SER A 128 4.59 -10.92 -12.25
CA SER A 128 3.38 -10.13 -12.49
C SER A 128 3.64 -8.63 -12.62
N GLY A 129 4.86 -8.14 -12.38
CA GLY A 129 5.29 -6.78 -12.63
C GLY A 129 4.98 -5.75 -11.54
N PHE A 130 4.47 -6.16 -10.38
CA PHE A 130 4.25 -5.23 -9.26
C PHE A 130 5.31 -5.29 -8.15
N VAL A 131 6.33 -6.14 -8.29
CA VAL A 131 7.61 -6.08 -7.59
C VAL A 131 8.69 -5.84 -8.64
N GLN A 132 9.63 -4.93 -8.39
CA GLN A 132 10.60 -4.49 -9.37
C GLN A 132 11.94 -5.21 -9.26
N GLU A 133 12.24 -5.77 -8.08
CA GLU A 133 13.49 -6.49 -7.85
C GLU A 133 13.30 -7.55 -6.77
N LEU A 134 14.02 -8.67 -6.92
CA LEU A 134 14.11 -9.74 -5.93
C LEU A 134 15.50 -9.75 -5.31
N ALA A 135 15.56 -9.97 -4.00
CA ALA A 135 16.82 -10.06 -3.26
C ALA A 135 16.81 -11.21 -2.26
N ASP A 136 17.96 -11.67 -1.85
CA ASP A 136 18.10 -12.60 -0.74
C ASP A 136 17.81 -11.89 0.59
N GLN A 137 17.48 -12.64 1.63
CA GLN A 137 17.00 -12.13 2.92
C GLN A 137 17.80 -10.93 3.45
N ASP A 138 19.10 -11.07 3.48
CA ASP A 138 20.06 -10.10 4.07
C ASP A 138 20.33 -8.92 3.15
N GLU A 139 19.94 -9.02 1.88
CA GLU A 139 20.18 -7.99 0.86
C GLU A 139 18.97 -7.11 0.55
N VAL A 140 17.76 -7.48 0.99
CA VAL A 140 16.53 -6.73 0.65
C VAL A 140 16.66 -5.25 0.97
N THR A 141 17.16 -4.92 2.15
CA THR A 141 17.29 -3.51 2.59
C THR A 141 18.39 -2.79 1.83
N SER A 142 19.56 -3.42 1.64
CA SER A 142 20.67 -2.81 0.89
C SER A 142 20.29 -2.58 -0.57
N LYS A 143 19.63 -3.55 -1.21
CA LYS A 143 19.11 -3.42 -2.58
C LYS A 143 18.06 -2.30 -2.71
N ALA A 144 17.18 -2.18 -1.72
CA ALA A 144 16.23 -1.08 -1.70
C ALA A 144 16.91 0.29 -1.55
N ILE A 145 18.00 0.37 -0.78
CA ILE A 145 18.81 1.60 -0.65
C ILE A 145 19.53 1.89 -1.96
N GLU A 146 20.23 0.92 -2.56
CA GLU A 146 20.87 1.07 -3.87
C GLU A 146 19.87 1.60 -4.90
N ARG A 147 18.67 1.01 -4.94
CA ARG A 147 17.61 1.45 -5.83
C ARG A 147 17.13 2.87 -5.56
N ALA A 148 17.02 3.27 -4.30
CA ALA A 148 16.67 4.64 -3.92
C ALA A 148 17.76 5.64 -4.32
N GLU A 149 19.03 5.28 -4.19
CA GLU A 149 20.17 6.11 -4.62
C GLU A 149 20.19 6.31 -6.14
N GLU A 150 19.99 5.24 -6.93
CA GLU A 150 19.85 5.33 -8.39
C GLU A 150 18.76 6.31 -8.83
N LEU A 151 17.63 6.29 -8.12
CA LEU A 151 16.47 7.13 -8.44
C LEU A 151 16.55 8.54 -7.80
N SER A 152 17.49 8.79 -6.90
CA SER A 152 17.57 10.03 -6.10
C SER A 152 17.60 11.30 -6.97
N ARG A 153 18.29 11.23 -8.14
CA ARG A 153 18.36 12.34 -9.10
C ARG A 153 16.98 12.81 -9.59
N LEU A 154 15.99 11.91 -9.65
CA LEU A 154 14.63 12.22 -10.06
C LEU A 154 13.88 13.06 -9.03
N GLY A 155 14.26 12.93 -7.75
CA GLY A 155 13.74 13.71 -6.65
C GLY A 155 14.42 15.09 -6.46
N ALA A 156 15.39 15.45 -7.29
CA ALA A 156 16.09 16.74 -7.19
C ALA A 156 15.12 17.92 -7.41
N ASN A 157 14.17 17.80 -8.33
CA ASN A 157 13.06 18.75 -8.47
C ASN A 157 11.81 18.19 -7.80
N ARG A 158 11.69 18.41 -6.49
CA ARG A 158 10.59 17.90 -5.67
C ARG A 158 9.22 18.38 -6.13
N GLU A 159 9.09 19.64 -6.55
CA GLU A 159 7.82 20.21 -6.99
C GLU A 159 7.34 19.54 -8.28
N LEU A 160 8.23 19.34 -9.24
CA LEU A 160 7.88 18.62 -10.47
C LEU A 160 7.54 17.15 -10.20
N PHE A 161 8.31 16.47 -9.35
CA PHE A 161 8.07 15.07 -9.01
C PHE A 161 6.73 14.89 -8.29
N LYS A 162 6.42 15.79 -7.31
CA LYS A 162 5.14 15.86 -6.63
C LYS A 162 4.00 16.08 -7.62
N TRP A 163 4.12 17.11 -8.47
CA TRP A 163 3.11 17.44 -9.47
C TRP A 163 2.76 16.24 -10.36
N GLN A 164 3.75 15.52 -10.86
CA GLN A 164 3.53 14.31 -11.66
C GLN A 164 2.79 13.21 -10.87
N LYS A 165 3.21 12.95 -9.62
CA LYS A 165 2.56 11.94 -8.78
C LYS A 165 1.10 12.30 -8.48
N GLU A 166 0.83 13.55 -8.14
CA GLU A 166 -0.54 14.02 -7.89
C GLU A 166 -1.42 13.92 -9.13
N HIS A 167 -0.87 14.15 -10.32
CA HIS A 167 -1.62 14.01 -11.58
C HIS A 167 -1.80 12.55 -12.02
N ILE A 168 -0.94 11.65 -11.58
CA ILE A 168 -1.10 10.20 -11.82
C ILE A 168 -2.08 9.58 -10.81
N TRP A 169 -1.93 9.92 -9.54
CA TRP A 169 -2.58 9.20 -8.44
C TRP A 169 -3.73 9.97 -7.77
N GLY A 170 -3.92 11.22 -8.13
CA GLY A 170 -4.84 12.12 -7.43
C GLY A 170 -4.22 12.74 -6.18
N SER A 171 -4.82 13.82 -5.72
CA SER A 171 -4.54 14.47 -4.41
C SER A 171 -5.71 15.40 -4.08
N ASP A 172 -5.70 16.02 -2.90
CA ASP A 172 -6.68 17.05 -2.54
C ASP A 172 -6.75 18.22 -3.53
N ALA A 173 -5.58 18.58 -4.07
CA ALA A 173 -5.45 19.66 -5.04
C ALA A 173 -5.65 19.22 -6.49
N ALA A 174 -5.64 17.92 -6.77
CA ALA A 174 -5.73 17.38 -8.13
C ALA A 174 -7.19 17.21 -8.55
N ILE A 175 -7.81 18.31 -8.90
CA ILE A 175 -9.21 18.40 -9.36
C ILE A 175 -9.55 17.40 -10.48
N ASN A 176 -8.57 16.96 -11.24
CA ASN A 176 -8.76 16.12 -12.44
C ASN A 176 -8.69 14.62 -12.21
N ARG A 177 -8.41 14.14 -11.00
CA ARG A 177 -8.20 12.72 -10.68
C ARG A 177 -8.89 12.32 -9.40
N THR A 178 -10.17 12.66 -9.27
CA THR A 178 -11.01 12.30 -8.12
C THR A 178 -11.20 10.78 -7.98
N ASP A 179 -10.96 10.02 -9.06
CA ASP A 179 -10.92 8.56 -9.09
C ASP A 179 -9.53 7.98 -8.73
N GLY A 180 -8.54 8.83 -8.52
CA GLY A 180 -7.19 8.40 -8.18
C GLY A 180 -7.07 7.95 -6.72
N PRO A 181 -6.26 6.90 -6.44
CA PRO A 181 -6.18 6.29 -5.12
C PRO A 181 -5.72 7.25 -4.02
N ALA A 182 -4.84 8.20 -4.30
CA ALA A 182 -4.40 9.17 -3.30
C ALA A 182 -5.51 10.13 -2.89
N HIS A 183 -6.33 10.60 -3.86
CA HIS A 183 -7.49 11.42 -3.57
C HIS A 183 -8.53 10.65 -2.76
N MET A 184 -8.89 9.45 -3.20
CA MET A 184 -9.90 8.61 -2.55
C MET A 184 -9.50 8.21 -1.13
N LEU A 185 -8.25 7.83 -0.90
CA LEU A 185 -7.75 7.49 0.43
C LEU A 185 -7.70 8.70 1.36
N HIS A 186 -7.32 9.88 0.86
CA HIS A 186 -7.32 11.10 1.67
C HIS A 186 -8.73 11.50 2.11
N ASN A 187 -9.71 11.33 1.22
CA ASN A 187 -11.11 11.65 1.45
C ASN A 187 -11.97 10.39 1.70
N ASN A 188 -11.39 9.38 2.34
CA ASN A 188 -12.00 8.06 2.52
C ASN A 188 -13.43 8.12 3.13
N GLY A 189 -13.67 9.06 4.04
CA GLY A 189 -14.98 9.27 4.64
C GLY A 189 -16.11 9.71 3.68
N ASP A 190 -15.76 10.24 2.49
CA ASP A 190 -16.71 10.70 1.48
C ASP A 190 -17.17 9.57 0.54
N TYR A 191 -16.54 8.39 0.61
CA TYR A 191 -16.84 7.25 -0.25
C TYR A 191 -17.69 6.21 0.49
N PRO A 192 -18.49 5.42 -0.26
CA PRO A 192 -19.30 4.36 0.33
C PRO A 192 -18.47 3.35 1.08
N HIS A 193 -18.85 3.09 2.32
CA HIS A 193 -18.35 1.96 3.08
C HIS A 193 -19.33 0.79 2.99
N PRO A 194 -18.85 -0.46 2.92
CA PRO A 194 -19.72 -1.61 2.89
C PRO A 194 -20.60 -1.66 4.14
N PRO A 195 -21.82 -2.23 4.03
CA PRO A 195 -22.66 -2.43 5.20
C PRO A 195 -21.94 -3.32 6.20
N ARG A 196 -22.02 -2.95 7.46
CA ARG A 196 -21.41 -3.70 8.56
C ARG A 196 -22.13 -5.03 8.71
N SER A 197 -21.38 -6.12 8.74
CA SER A 197 -21.90 -7.38 9.21
C SER A 197 -22.21 -7.22 10.70
N GLY A 198 -23.49 -7.31 11.06
CA GLY A 198 -23.92 -7.32 12.45
C GLY A 198 -23.42 -8.56 13.21
#